data_f3c6cc0d5831e8ed70d32e1695d8386f
#
_entry.id   f3c6cc0d5831e8ed70d32e1695d8386f
#
_cell.length_a   1.000
_cell.length_b   1.000
_cell.length_c   1.000
_cell.angle_alpha   90.00
_cell.angle_beta   90.00
_cell.angle_gamma   90.00
#
_symmetry.space_group_name_H-M   'P 1'
#
loop_
_entity.id
_entity.type
_entity.pdbx_description
1 polymer ?
#
loop_
_entity_poly.entity_id
_entity_poly.type
_entity_poly.pdbx_seq_one_letter_code
_entity_poly.pdbx_strand_id
1 'polypeptide(L)' 'MIEKAILKINPNAEFTIIDNDINQISWKNGTTPIPKADIEAKMAELP' A
#
# COMPACT_ATOMS: atom_id res chain seq x y z
N MET A 1 -3.14 -8.38 2.67
CA MET A 1 -3.66 -8.08 1.32
C MET A 1 -3.24 -6.69 0.85
N ILE A 2 -3.45 -5.68 1.68
CA ILE A 2 -3.07 -4.30 1.32
C ILE A 2 -1.56 -4.20 1.15
N GLU A 3 -0.80 -4.76 2.07
CA GLU A 3 0.66 -4.68 1.98
C GLU A 3 1.21 -5.38 0.74
N LYS A 4 0.60 -6.48 0.31
CA LYS A 4 1.03 -7.15 -0.92
C LYS A 4 0.85 -6.24 -2.12
N ALA A 5 -0.29 -5.54 -2.18
CA ALA A 5 -0.57 -4.62 -3.28
C ALA A 5 0.46 -3.49 -3.32
N ILE A 6 0.75 -2.91 -2.16
CA ILE A 6 1.72 -1.82 -2.06
C ILE A 6 3.10 -2.29 -2.50
N LEU A 7 3.53 -3.45 -2.05
CA LEU A 7 4.86 -3.97 -2.39
C LEU A 7 4.96 -4.40 -3.84
N LYS A 8 3.86 -4.74 -4.47
CA LYS A 8 3.85 -4.99 -5.91
C LYS A 8 4.06 -3.70 -6.70
N ILE A 9 3.50 -2.60 -6.20
CA ILE A 9 3.66 -1.30 -6.86
C ILE A 9 5.07 -0.77 -6.60
N ASN A 10 5.53 -0.85 -5.35
CA ASN A 10 6.86 -0.37 -4.96
C ASN A 10 7.48 -1.35 -3.97
N PRO A 11 8.37 -2.25 -4.45
CA PRO A 11 9.00 -3.25 -3.57
C PRO A 11 9.82 -2.66 -2.43
N ASN A 12 10.23 -1.39 -2.54
CA ASN A 12 11.03 -0.73 -1.52
C ASN A 12 10.20 0.14 -0.58
N ALA A 13 8.87 0.09 -0.69
CA ALA A 13 8.00 0.91 0.14
C ALA A 13 8.13 0.53 1.62
N GLU A 14 8.17 1.55 2.47
CA GLU A 14 8.15 1.38 3.93
C GLU A 14 6.91 2.09 4.45
N PHE A 15 6.12 1.36 5.21
CA PHE A 15 4.82 1.87 5.64
C PHE A 15 4.28 1.07 6.81
N THR A 16 3.28 1.63 7.49
CA THR A 16 2.54 0.95 8.55
C THR A 16 1.05 1.08 8.24
N ILE A 17 0.33 -0.02 8.33
CA ILE A 17 -1.12 -0.04 8.13
C ILE A 17 -1.78 -0.24 9.50
N ILE A 18 -2.69 0.65 9.86
CA ILE A 18 -3.39 0.58 11.14
C ILE A 18 -4.75 -0.08 10.92
N ASP A 19 -5.06 -1.09 11.73
CA ASP A 19 -6.33 -1.81 11.67
C ASP A 19 -6.65 -2.40 10.30
N ASN A 20 -5.61 -2.69 9.51
CA ASN A 20 -5.78 -3.22 8.17
C ASN A 20 -6.68 -2.32 7.31
N ASP A 21 -6.59 -1.02 7.54
CA ASP A 21 -7.45 -0.02 6.90
C ASP A 21 -6.65 0.77 5.88
N ILE A 22 -7.07 0.68 4.61
CA ILE A 22 -6.40 1.37 3.51
C ILE A 22 -6.38 2.90 3.69
N ASN A 23 -7.29 3.43 4.51
CA ASN A 23 -7.33 4.86 4.79
C ASN A 23 -6.41 5.28 5.93
N GLN A 24 -5.74 4.31 6.57
CA GLN A 24 -4.88 4.59 7.71
C GLN A 24 -3.48 4.05 7.48
N ILE A 25 -2.88 4.44 6.39
CA ILE A 25 -1.52 4.03 6.06
C ILE A 25 -0.56 5.16 6.39
N SER A 26 0.47 4.84 7.18
CA SER A 26 1.53 5.78 7.52
C SER A 26 2.76 5.45 6.69
N TRP A 27 3.16 6.35 5.80
CA TRP A 27 4.32 6.15 4.93
C TRP A 27 5.60 6.60 5.64
N LYS A 28 6.65 5.78 5.55
CA LYS A 28 7.88 5.97 6.32
C LYS A 28 9.09 6.14 5.41
N ASN A 29 10.14 6.74 5.99
CA ASN A 29 11.46 6.80 5.36
C ASN A 29 11.46 7.35 3.94
N GLY A 30 10.67 8.41 3.71
CA GLY A 30 10.65 9.07 2.41
C GLY A 30 9.89 8.33 1.34
N THR A 31 9.18 7.27 1.70
CA THR A 31 8.34 6.54 0.73
C THR A 31 7.25 7.47 0.21
N THR A 32 7.16 7.59 -1.12
CA THR A 32 6.11 8.39 -1.73
C THR A 32 4.76 7.72 -1.50
N PRO A 33 3.78 8.42 -0.92
CA PRO A 33 2.46 7.85 -0.72
C PRO A 33 1.83 7.37 -2.03
N ILE A 34 1.28 6.17 -2.00
CA ILE A 34 0.62 5.60 -3.17
C ILE A 34 -0.86 5.93 -3.09
N PRO A 35 -1.48 6.46 -4.16
CA PRO A 35 -2.91 6.75 -4.14
C PRO A 35 -3.73 5.50 -3.81
N LYS A 36 -4.78 5.69 -3.01
CA LYS A 36 -5.67 4.62 -2.62
C LYS A 36 -6.22 3.87 -3.85
N ALA A 37 -6.59 4.62 -4.89
CA ALA A 37 -7.14 4.02 -6.10
C ALA A 37 -6.15 3.05 -6.74
N ASP A 38 -4.85 3.39 -6.72
CA ASP A 38 -3.82 2.52 -7.29
C ASP A 38 -3.66 1.24 -6.47
N ILE A 39 -3.73 1.37 -5.15
CA ILE A 39 -3.64 0.21 -4.25
C ILE A 39 -4.83 -0.70 -4.50
N GLU A 40 -6.03 -0.14 -4.58
CA GLU A 40 -7.24 -0.93 -4.81
C GLU A 40 -7.22 -1.64 -6.16
N ALA A 41 -6.74 -0.94 -7.19
CA ALA A 41 -6.63 -1.54 -8.52
C ALA A 41 -5.65 -2.72 -8.49
N LYS A 42 -4.54 -2.57 -7.77
CA LYS A 42 -3.55 -3.65 -7.67
C LYS A 42 -4.10 -4.82 -6.85
N MET A 43 -4.86 -4.53 -5.79
CA MET A 43 -5.49 -5.59 -5.00
C MET A 43 -6.42 -6.45 -5.86
N ALA A 44 -7.12 -5.83 -6.80
CA ALA A 44 -8.02 -6.56 -7.69
C ALA A 44 -7.27 -7.48 -8.64
N GLU A 45 -5.99 -7.23 -8.89
CA GLU A 45 -5.16 -8.07 -9.75
C GLU A 45 -4.53 -9.25 -9.01
N LEU A 46 -4.46 -9.19 -7.69
CA LEU A 46 -3.82 -10.24 -6.91
C LEU A 46 -4.75 -11.43 -6.71
N PRO A 47 -4.19 -12.66 -6.67
CA PRO A 47 -5.00 -13.83 -6.40
C PRO A 47 -5.55 -13.82 -4.99
#